data_889da776384403d9b3eba80014bf3101
#
_entry.id   889da776384403d9b3eba80014bf3101
#
_cell.length_a   1.000
_cell.length_b   1.000
_cell.length_c   1.000
_cell.angle_alpha   90.00
_cell.angle_beta   90.00
_cell.angle_gamma   90.00
#
_symmetry.space_group_name_H-M   'P 1'
#
loop_
_entity.id
_entity.type
_entity.pdbx_description
1 polymer ?
#
loop_
_entity_poly.entity_id
_entity_poly.type
_entity_poly.pdbx_seq_one_letter_code
_entity_poly.pdbx_strand_id
1 'polypeptide(L)'
;NVKPNLIGGYRDRQLAPQAVASHVVNSHRNIMNKNMFASDNYSGVCPSAWQALAEANRGFARAYGDDDWTRRACNALRTFFETDCQIFFVFNGTAANSLALASLCRSYHSIICHELAHVETDECGASEFFSNGTKVLLVPGIAGKVDLEAVRHTVERRTDIHYPKPRVLSLTQATEVGSVYQPAEMAEIGALAKALHLKLHVDGARFANALASLHVTPAEISWRAGVDVLTFGGTKNGMPFGEAVVFFNPCLAEEFDYRCKQAGQLASKMRYLAAPWVGMLKDGSLLANAAHANAMARLLAERLVEIPSIRLIHPVEANAVFVQMPSALIDALHEAGWHFYTFIGTGHARFMCSWQTSAAEVEHFSAVVKQLASQHDR
;
A
#
# COMPACT_ATOMS: atom_id res chain seq x y z
N ASN A 1 63.01 -16.33 -1.89
CA ASN A 1 63.25 -14.99 -1.28
C ASN A 1 62.07 -14.09 -1.51
N VAL A 2 61.07 -14.19 -0.67
CA VAL A 2 60.09 -13.11 -0.47
C VAL A 2 59.76 -13.08 1.02
N LYS A 3 60.07 -11.96 1.67
CA LYS A 3 59.85 -11.71 3.09
C LYS A 3 58.38 -11.35 3.36
N PRO A 4 57.77 -11.72 4.50
CA PRO A 4 56.46 -11.26 4.91
C PRO A 4 56.56 -9.91 5.62
N ASN A 5 55.67 -8.98 5.29
CA ASN A 5 55.53 -7.69 6.02
C ASN A 5 54.28 -7.71 6.90
N LEU A 6 54.54 -7.71 8.17
CA LEU A 6 54.11 -6.85 9.28
C LEU A 6 52.58 -6.46 9.29
N ILE A 7 51.89 -7.13 10.19
CA ILE A 7 50.63 -6.72 10.79
C ILE A 7 50.92 -5.62 11.81
N GLY A 8 50.42 -4.41 11.55
CA GLY A 8 50.46 -3.28 12.48
C GLY A 8 49.41 -3.43 13.59
N GLY A 9 49.89 -3.36 14.83
CA GLY A 9 49.08 -3.51 16.04
C GLY A 9 48.06 -2.39 16.23
N TYR A 10 46.83 -2.75 16.50
CA TYR A 10 45.80 -1.88 17.05
C TYR A 10 46.13 -1.64 18.55
N ARG A 11 46.45 -0.41 18.91
CA ARG A 11 46.52 0.01 20.31
C ARG A 11 45.13 0.28 20.82
N ASP A 12 44.70 -0.49 21.82
CA ASP A 12 43.53 -0.19 22.66
C ASP A 12 43.66 1.21 23.29
N ARG A 13 42.80 2.13 22.87
CA ARG A 13 42.49 3.32 23.67
C ARG A 13 41.22 3.03 24.43
N GLN A 14 41.32 2.72 25.68
CA GLN A 14 40.22 2.75 26.63
C GLN A 14 39.70 4.20 26.71
N LEU A 15 38.53 4.45 26.11
CA LEU A 15 37.77 5.66 26.33
C LEU A 15 36.81 5.42 27.50
N ALA A 16 36.85 6.31 28.46
CA ALA A 16 36.09 6.26 29.71
C ALA A 16 34.57 6.30 29.46
N PRO A 17 33.74 5.51 30.19
CA PRO A 17 32.32 5.31 29.89
C PRO A 17 31.37 6.43 30.35
N GLN A 18 31.82 7.59 30.77
CA GLN A 18 30.94 8.56 31.45
C GLN A 18 30.45 9.76 30.64
N ALA A 19 30.90 9.98 29.40
CA ALA A 19 30.50 11.18 28.62
C ALA A 19 29.44 10.93 27.53
N VAL A 20 29.07 9.67 27.22
CA VAL A 20 28.14 9.36 26.13
C VAL A 20 26.70 9.24 26.62
N ALA A 21 26.47 8.95 27.89
CA ALA A 21 25.13 8.71 28.42
C ALA A 21 24.25 9.96 28.58
N SER A 22 24.84 11.14 28.77
CA SER A 22 24.08 12.37 29.03
C SER A 22 23.60 13.11 27.77
N HIS A 23 24.22 12.89 26.60
CA HIS A 23 23.79 13.52 25.34
C HIS A 23 22.72 12.72 24.59
N VAL A 24 22.62 11.42 24.81
CA VAL A 24 21.60 10.57 24.17
C VAL A 24 20.23 10.70 24.83
N VAL A 25 20.18 10.99 26.14
CA VAL A 25 18.90 11.07 26.88
C VAL A 25 18.14 12.38 26.63
N ASN A 26 18.81 13.47 26.27
CA ASN A 26 18.14 14.75 26.00
C ASN A 26 17.69 14.94 24.53
N SER A 27 18.19 14.15 23.59
CA SER A 27 17.71 14.18 22.19
C SER A 27 16.44 13.35 21.96
N HIS A 28 16.06 12.46 22.88
CA HIS A 28 14.88 11.59 22.72
C HIS A 28 13.56 12.25 23.15
N ARG A 29 13.56 13.47 23.67
CA ARG A 29 12.33 14.19 24.07
C ARG A 29 11.60 14.94 22.95
N ASN A 30 12.16 14.99 21.71
CA ASN A 30 11.56 15.77 20.61
C ASN A 30 11.43 15.04 19.27
N ILE A 31 11.36 13.71 19.22
CA ILE A 31 11.16 12.96 17.97
C ILE A 31 9.80 12.26 17.99
N MET A 32 8.76 12.93 18.46
CA MET A 32 7.40 12.63 18.06
C MET A 32 6.92 13.81 17.20
N ASN A 33 7.21 13.77 15.90
CA ASN A 33 6.53 14.64 14.95
C ASN A 33 5.04 14.30 14.97
N LYS A 34 4.28 15.02 15.80
CA LYS A 34 2.84 14.83 15.98
C LYS A 34 2.00 15.37 14.81
N ASN A 35 2.62 16.12 13.90
CA ASN A 35 1.93 16.90 12.87
C ASN A 35 2.05 16.19 11.51
N MET A 36 1.54 14.97 11.39
CA MET A 36 1.80 14.10 10.25
C MET A 36 0.53 13.68 9.54
N PHE A 37 0.31 14.23 8.33
CA PHE A 37 -0.70 13.79 7.39
C PHE A 37 -0.10 13.41 6.02
N ALA A 38 1.19 13.09 5.97
CA ALA A 38 1.88 12.81 4.71
C ALA A 38 1.59 11.40 4.17
N SER A 39 1.65 10.38 5.04
CA SER A 39 1.48 9.00 4.60
C SER A 39 1.05 8.08 5.75
N ASP A 40 0.18 7.12 5.43
CA ASP A 40 -0.17 6.00 6.30
C ASP A 40 1.02 5.04 6.56
N ASN A 41 2.08 5.10 5.74
CA ASN A 41 3.35 4.41 6.01
C ASN A 41 4.12 4.95 7.22
N TYR A 42 3.78 6.13 7.73
CA TYR A 42 4.51 6.75 8.84
C TYR A 42 3.98 6.34 10.21
N SER A 43 2.83 5.68 10.25
CA SER A 43 2.27 5.13 11.48
C SER A 43 3.13 3.97 12.03
N GLY A 44 3.04 3.76 13.34
CA GLY A 44 3.70 2.65 13.99
C GLY A 44 3.02 1.31 13.72
N VAL A 45 3.53 0.28 14.38
CA VAL A 45 2.94 -1.07 14.33
C VAL A 45 1.77 -1.15 15.31
N CYS A 46 0.62 -1.63 14.88
CA CYS A 46 -0.55 -1.76 15.74
C CYS A 46 -0.35 -2.86 16.81
N PRO A 47 -1.03 -2.76 17.97
CA PRO A 47 -0.80 -3.68 19.09
C PRO A 47 -0.95 -5.15 18.73
N SER A 48 -1.96 -5.52 17.96
CA SER A 48 -2.23 -6.92 17.55
C SER A 48 -1.13 -7.52 16.70
N ALA A 49 -0.60 -6.73 15.75
CA ALA A 49 0.53 -7.12 14.91
C ALA A 49 1.81 -7.26 15.75
N TRP A 50 2.05 -6.31 16.66
CA TRP A 50 3.22 -6.35 17.54
C TRP A 50 3.21 -7.54 18.49
N GLN A 51 2.06 -7.82 19.11
CA GLN A 51 1.90 -8.99 19.99
C GLN A 51 2.14 -10.28 19.23
N ALA A 52 1.58 -10.44 18.04
CA ALA A 52 1.78 -11.63 17.22
C ALA A 52 3.26 -11.83 16.84
N LEU A 53 3.98 -10.74 16.53
CA LEU A 53 5.44 -10.78 16.31
C LEU A 53 6.19 -11.24 17.55
N ALA A 54 5.85 -10.71 18.75
CA ALA A 54 6.48 -11.09 20.00
C ALA A 54 6.23 -12.57 20.32
N GLU A 55 5.05 -13.09 20.02
CA GLU A 55 4.74 -14.51 20.16
C GLU A 55 5.52 -15.37 19.14
N ALA A 56 5.59 -14.95 17.87
CA ALA A 56 6.34 -15.63 16.81
C ALA A 56 7.85 -15.64 17.06
N ASN A 57 8.35 -14.72 17.88
CA ASN A 57 9.77 -14.66 18.26
C ASN A 57 10.18 -15.73 19.28
N ARG A 58 9.25 -16.51 19.80
CA ARG A 58 9.53 -17.57 20.78
C ARG A 58 9.95 -18.87 20.11
N GLY A 59 11.06 -19.44 20.57
CA GLY A 59 11.54 -20.74 20.13
C GLY A 59 12.03 -20.79 18.67
N PHE A 60 12.19 -22.02 18.19
CA PHE A 60 12.64 -22.31 16.83
C PHE A 60 11.42 -22.57 15.93
N ALA A 61 11.53 -22.14 14.67
CA ALA A 61 10.58 -22.46 13.60
C ALA A 61 11.35 -22.75 12.31
N ARG A 62 10.77 -23.58 11.46
CA ARG A 62 11.33 -23.89 10.14
C ARG A 62 11.42 -22.63 9.30
N ALA A 63 12.35 -22.63 8.36
CA ALA A 63 12.63 -21.49 7.49
C ALA A 63 11.75 -21.49 6.23
N TYR A 64 11.76 -20.37 5.51
CA TYR A 64 11.20 -20.19 4.17
C TYR A 64 9.71 -20.52 4.02
N GLY A 65 8.93 -20.26 5.06
CA GLY A 65 7.48 -20.47 5.04
C GLY A 65 6.99 -21.87 5.44
N ASP A 66 7.90 -22.81 5.72
CA ASP A 66 7.56 -24.13 6.27
C ASP A 66 7.40 -24.06 7.80
N ASP A 67 6.65 -23.07 8.28
CA ASP A 67 6.40 -22.83 9.71
C ASP A 67 4.92 -22.70 10.01
N ASP A 68 4.58 -22.86 11.31
CA ASP A 68 3.21 -22.82 11.79
C ASP A 68 2.55 -21.44 11.62
N TRP A 69 3.30 -20.35 11.77
CA TRP A 69 2.77 -19.01 11.63
C TRP A 69 2.36 -18.70 10.19
N THR A 70 3.19 -19.10 9.22
CA THR A 70 2.87 -18.97 7.80
C THR A 70 1.63 -19.79 7.44
N ARG A 71 1.53 -21.03 7.92
CA ARG A 71 0.35 -21.87 7.69
C ARG A 71 -0.92 -21.25 8.31
N ARG A 72 -0.83 -20.75 9.55
CA ARG A 72 -1.96 -20.07 10.23
C ARG A 72 -2.39 -18.81 9.50
N ALA A 73 -1.47 -17.99 9.02
CA ALA A 73 -1.77 -16.79 8.26
C ALA A 73 -2.48 -17.12 6.94
N CYS A 74 -1.97 -18.12 6.18
CA CYS A 74 -2.64 -18.59 4.97
C CYS A 74 -4.07 -19.09 5.25
N ASN A 75 -4.28 -19.86 6.31
CA ASN A 75 -5.61 -20.36 6.68
C ASN A 75 -6.54 -19.21 7.11
N ALA A 76 -6.04 -18.24 7.88
CA ALA A 76 -6.82 -17.08 8.28
C ALA A 76 -7.25 -16.23 7.07
N LEU A 77 -6.36 -16.04 6.07
CA LEU A 77 -6.69 -15.34 4.84
C LEU A 77 -7.68 -16.12 3.97
N ARG A 78 -7.57 -17.45 3.86
CA ARG A 78 -8.60 -18.28 3.18
C ARG A 78 -9.97 -18.12 3.81
N THR A 79 -10.02 -18.13 5.15
CA THR A 79 -11.27 -17.86 5.89
C THR A 79 -11.77 -16.45 5.62
N PHE A 80 -10.90 -15.46 5.62
CA PHE A 80 -11.25 -14.05 5.36
C PHE A 80 -11.81 -13.84 3.95
N PHE A 81 -11.25 -14.49 2.93
CA PHE A 81 -11.73 -14.42 1.55
C PHE A 81 -12.82 -15.43 1.21
N GLU A 82 -13.21 -16.31 2.14
CA GLU A 82 -14.27 -17.33 1.95
C GLU A 82 -13.99 -18.28 0.77
N THR A 83 -12.73 -18.58 0.48
CA THR A 83 -12.37 -19.46 -0.62
C THR A 83 -11.01 -20.10 -0.41
N ASP A 84 -10.79 -21.23 -1.09
CA ASP A 84 -9.44 -21.78 -1.21
C ASP A 84 -8.64 -20.96 -2.24
N CYS A 85 -7.46 -20.50 -1.81
CA CYS A 85 -6.57 -19.66 -2.62
C CYS A 85 -5.12 -19.92 -2.25
N GLN A 86 -4.21 -19.62 -3.19
CA GLN A 86 -2.77 -19.67 -2.92
C GLN A 86 -2.29 -18.31 -2.41
N ILE A 87 -1.50 -18.33 -1.34
CA ILE A 87 -1.07 -17.11 -0.65
C ILE A 87 0.43 -17.13 -0.45
N PHE A 88 1.08 -16.02 -0.81
CA PHE A 88 2.51 -15.80 -0.62
C PHE A 88 2.73 -14.47 0.09
N PHE A 89 3.70 -14.44 1.01
CA PHE A 89 4.07 -13.22 1.72
C PHE A 89 5.35 -12.65 1.15
N VAL A 90 5.33 -11.36 0.84
CA VAL A 90 6.47 -10.60 0.33
C VAL A 90 6.69 -9.35 1.19
N PHE A 91 7.87 -8.71 1.06
CA PHE A 91 8.28 -7.66 1.97
C PHE A 91 7.50 -6.35 1.82
N ASN A 92 7.18 -5.94 0.58
CA ASN A 92 6.52 -4.67 0.29
C ASN A 92 5.59 -4.74 -0.94
N GLY A 93 4.82 -3.66 -1.16
CA GLY A 93 3.84 -3.56 -2.25
C GLY A 93 4.45 -3.63 -3.64
N THR A 94 5.59 -2.98 -3.87
CA THR A 94 6.28 -3.02 -5.17
C THR A 94 6.68 -4.45 -5.54
N ALA A 95 7.20 -5.24 -4.58
CA ALA A 95 7.48 -6.65 -4.82
C ALA A 95 6.20 -7.45 -5.07
N ALA A 96 5.12 -7.17 -4.32
CA ALA A 96 3.84 -7.84 -4.51
C ALA A 96 3.28 -7.61 -5.91
N ASN A 97 3.17 -6.35 -6.34
CA ASN A 97 2.65 -6.00 -7.66
C ASN A 97 3.53 -6.53 -8.79
N SER A 98 4.82 -6.25 -8.75
CA SER A 98 5.73 -6.63 -9.84
C SER A 98 5.83 -8.14 -10.03
N LEU A 99 5.86 -8.94 -8.95
CA LEU A 99 5.93 -10.39 -9.06
C LEU A 99 4.58 -11.01 -9.46
N ALA A 100 3.46 -10.46 -8.94
CA ALA A 100 2.12 -10.87 -9.37
C ALA A 100 1.93 -10.63 -10.87
N LEU A 101 2.22 -9.43 -11.36
CA LEU A 101 2.12 -9.07 -12.78
C LEU A 101 3.07 -9.91 -13.64
N ALA A 102 4.30 -10.16 -13.17
CA ALA A 102 5.26 -11.02 -13.85
C ALA A 102 4.80 -12.50 -13.96
N SER A 103 3.99 -12.98 -13.00
CA SER A 103 3.41 -14.34 -13.10
C SER A 103 2.30 -14.44 -14.16
N LEU A 104 1.61 -13.32 -14.42
CA LEU A 104 0.52 -13.25 -15.39
C LEU A 104 1.00 -12.98 -16.82
N CYS A 105 2.20 -12.45 -16.99
CA CYS A 105 2.71 -11.93 -18.25
C CYS A 105 3.96 -12.68 -18.76
N ARG A 106 4.13 -12.60 -20.07
CA ARG A 106 5.39 -12.86 -20.77
C ARG A 106 5.87 -11.54 -21.38
N SER A 107 7.14 -11.45 -21.76
CA SER A 107 7.78 -10.22 -22.28
C SER A 107 7.05 -9.53 -23.44
N TYR A 108 6.30 -10.28 -24.25
CA TYR A 108 5.52 -9.75 -25.38
C TYR A 108 4.07 -9.37 -25.01
N HIS A 109 3.68 -9.52 -23.75
CA HIS A 109 2.38 -9.08 -23.27
C HIS A 109 2.40 -7.58 -22.88
N SER A 110 1.22 -7.06 -22.60
CA SER A 110 1.04 -5.74 -21.99
C SER A 110 0.06 -5.79 -20.82
N ILE A 111 0.25 -4.85 -19.90
CA ILE A 111 -0.58 -4.59 -18.74
C ILE A 111 -1.33 -3.31 -19.00
N ILE A 112 -2.65 -3.31 -18.82
CA ILE A 112 -3.49 -2.10 -18.90
C ILE A 112 -3.74 -1.62 -17.48
N CYS A 113 -3.53 -0.34 -17.21
CA CYS A 113 -3.86 0.28 -15.92
C CYS A 113 -4.28 1.74 -16.09
N HIS A 114 -4.83 2.34 -15.04
CA HIS A 114 -5.10 3.78 -15.00
C HIS A 114 -3.78 4.57 -15.02
N GLU A 115 -3.78 5.77 -15.61
CA GLU A 115 -2.60 6.65 -15.70
C GLU A 115 -2.02 7.07 -14.34
N LEU A 116 -2.81 7.02 -13.26
CA LEU A 116 -2.39 7.30 -11.88
C LEU A 116 -2.02 6.04 -11.10
N ALA A 117 -2.10 4.84 -11.68
CA ALA A 117 -1.82 3.61 -10.97
C ALA A 117 -0.37 3.59 -10.45
N HIS A 118 -0.17 3.10 -9.23
CA HIS A 118 1.14 3.02 -8.56
C HIS A 118 2.18 2.28 -9.42
N VAL A 119 1.77 1.25 -10.12
CA VAL A 119 2.62 0.47 -11.04
C VAL A 119 3.23 1.32 -12.16
N GLU A 120 2.55 2.40 -12.56
CA GLU A 120 3.07 3.37 -13.54
C GLU A 120 3.90 4.47 -12.88
N THR A 121 3.39 5.04 -11.76
CA THR A 121 3.91 6.30 -11.23
C THR A 121 5.02 6.15 -10.20
N ASP A 122 5.03 5.07 -9.40
CA ASP A 122 5.82 4.98 -8.17
C ASP A 122 6.56 3.63 -7.96
N GLU A 123 6.70 2.78 -8.98
CA GLU A 123 7.41 1.49 -8.88
C GLU A 123 8.71 1.42 -9.69
N CYS A 124 9.15 2.55 -10.25
CA CYS A 124 10.46 2.67 -10.92
C CYS A 124 10.68 1.62 -12.02
N GLY A 125 9.64 1.20 -12.76
CA GLY A 125 9.73 0.18 -13.80
C GLY A 125 9.91 -1.26 -13.25
N ALA A 126 9.57 -1.53 -11.99
CA ALA A 126 9.75 -2.84 -11.40
C ALA A 126 8.88 -3.91 -12.08
N SER A 127 7.68 -3.57 -12.48
CA SER A 127 6.77 -4.49 -13.19
C SER A 127 7.34 -4.91 -14.54
N GLU A 128 7.89 -3.99 -15.30
CA GLU A 128 8.56 -4.24 -16.57
C GLU A 128 9.84 -5.07 -16.37
N PHE A 129 10.62 -4.73 -15.35
CA PHE A 129 11.87 -5.44 -15.05
C PHE A 129 11.61 -6.91 -14.72
N PHE A 130 10.72 -7.22 -13.77
CA PHE A 130 10.45 -8.58 -13.33
C PHE A 130 9.66 -9.41 -14.34
N SER A 131 8.92 -8.77 -15.26
CA SER A 131 8.22 -9.45 -16.37
C SER A 131 9.04 -9.58 -17.65
N ASN A 132 10.33 -9.22 -17.61
CA ASN A 132 11.25 -9.23 -18.76
C ASN A 132 10.81 -8.27 -19.90
N GLY A 133 10.29 -7.09 -19.56
CA GLY A 133 9.98 -6.03 -20.51
C GLY A 133 8.53 -5.97 -20.97
N THR A 134 7.58 -6.48 -20.20
CA THR A 134 6.14 -6.27 -20.46
C THR A 134 5.82 -4.78 -20.50
N LYS A 135 5.08 -4.34 -21.53
CA LYS A 135 4.72 -2.93 -21.69
C LYS A 135 3.51 -2.58 -20.85
N VAL A 136 3.56 -1.45 -20.13
CA VAL A 136 2.39 -0.85 -19.51
C VAL A 136 1.66 0.02 -20.54
N LEU A 137 0.33 -0.10 -20.62
CA LEU A 137 -0.57 0.65 -21.49
C LEU A 137 -1.55 1.41 -20.60
N LEU A 138 -1.52 2.73 -20.70
CA LEU A 138 -2.32 3.60 -19.86
C LEU A 138 -3.70 3.83 -20.46
N VAL A 139 -4.70 3.85 -19.59
CA VAL A 139 -6.07 4.26 -19.94
C VAL A 139 -6.50 5.41 -19.01
N PRO A 140 -7.28 6.36 -19.52
CA PRO A 140 -7.87 7.42 -18.72
C PRO A 140 -8.99 6.87 -17.83
N GLY A 141 -9.49 7.74 -16.95
CA GLY A 141 -10.67 7.49 -16.16
C GLY A 141 -10.94 8.59 -15.14
N ILE A 142 -12.06 8.50 -14.46
CA ILE A 142 -12.47 9.49 -13.47
C ILE A 142 -12.12 9.02 -12.08
N ALA A 143 -11.54 9.90 -11.27
CA ALA A 143 -11.19 9.64 -9.87
C ALA A 143 -10.29 8.40 -9.69
N GLY A 144 -9.35 8.15 -10.61
CA GLY A 144 -8.44 7.01 -10.56
C GLY A 144 -9.06 5.66 -10.99
N LYS A 145 -10.33 5.64 -11.38
CA LYS A 145 -11.03 4.45 -11.91
C LYS A 145 -10.83 4.39 -13.42
N VAL A 146 -10.58 3.20 -13.95
CA VAL A 146 -10.41 3.00 -15.40
C VAL A 146 -11.71 3.24 -16.18
N ASP A 147 -11.60 3.86 -17.35
CA ASP A 147 -12.70 3.95 -18.32
C ASP A 147 -12.80 2.62 -19.09
N LEU A 148 -13.96 1.96 -19.04
CA LEU A 148 -14.16 0.63 -19.61
C LEU A 148 -14.13 0.63 -21.15
N GLU A 149 -14.59 1.69 -21.79
CA GLU A 149 -14.52 1.81 -23.25
C GLU A 149 -13.08 2.04 -23.70
N ALA A 150 -12.28 2.82 -22.93
CA ALA A 150 -10.87 2.97 -23.18
C ALA A 150 -10.10 1.65 -23.03
N VAL A 151 -10.46 0.83 -22.02
CA VAL A 151 -9.92 -0.53 -21.86
C VAL A 151 -10.25 -1.38 -23.08
N ARG A 152 -11.52 -1.44 -23.50
CA ARG A 152 -11.97 -2.18 -24.70
C ARG A 152 -11.22 -1.71 -25.94
N HIS A 153 -11.19 -0.41 -26.19
CA HIS A 153 -10.47 0.16 -27.33
C HIS A 153 -8.99 -0.21 -27.32
N THR A 154 -8.33 -0.18 -26.15
CA THR A 154 -6.89 -0.53 -26.01
C THR A 154 -6.62 -1.97 -26.39
N VAL A 155 -7.54 -2.90 -26.06
CA VAL A 155 -7.43 -4.32 -26.45
C VAL A 155 -7.71 -4.55 -27.93
N GLU A 156 -8.76 -3.90 -28.48
CA GLU A 156 -9.29 -4.19 -29.82
C GLU A 156 -8.60 -3.41 -30.93
N ARG A 157 -7.98 -2.24 -30.63
CA ARG A 157 -7.37 -1.34 -31.65
C ARG A 157 -6.29 -1.99 -32.50
N ARG A 158 -5.58 -2.99 -31.94
CA ARG A 158 -4.54 -3.75 -32.65
C ARG A 158 -4.47 -5.18 -32.12
N THR A 159 -4.61 -6.14 -33.01
CA THR A 159 -4.55 -7.58 -32.71
C THR A 159 -3.46 -8.31 -33.51
N ASP A 160 -2.68 -7.54 -34.30
CA ASP A 160 -1.59 -8.07 -35.11
C ASP A 160 -0.31 -8.32 -34.26
N ILE A 161 0.59 -9.14 -34.80
CA ILE A 161 1.82 -9.58 -34.12
C ILE A 161 2.87 -8.47 -33.89
N HIS A 162 2.68 -7.28 -34.44
CA HIS A 162 3.60 -6.15 -34.29
C HIS A 162 3.31 -5.31 -33.04
N TYR A 163 2.22 -5.63 -32.31
CA TYR A 163 1.83 -4.90 -31.11
C TYR A 163 1.84 -5.81 -29.88
N PRO A 164 2.30 -5.32 -28.70
CA PRO A 164 2.25 -6.12 -27.48
C PRO A 164 0.83 -6.56 -27.16
N LYS A 165 0.65 -7.87 -26.93
CA LYS A 165 -0.66 -8.45 -26.70
C LYS A 165 -1.16 -8.10 -25.31
N PRO A 166 -2.30 -7.37 -25.15
CA PRO A 166 -2.89 -7.11 -23.86
C PRO A 166 -3.20 -8.42 -23.12
N ARG A 167 -2.82 -8.49 -21.85
CA ARG A 167 -2.96 -9.71 -21.05
C ARG A 167 -3.56 -9.48 -19.69
N VAL A 168 -3.26 -8.35 -19.06
CA VAL A 168 -3.69 -8.04 -17.70
C VAL A 168 -4.37 -6.69 -17.69
N LEU A 169 -5.50 -6.60 -16.98
CA LEU A 169 -6.08 -5.37 -16.49
C LEU A 169 -5.72 -5.25 -15.00
N SER A 170 -5.02 -4.19 -14.62
CA SER A 170 -4.60 -3.91 -13.25
C SER A 170 -5.39 -2.73 -12.71
N LEU A 171 -6.06 -2.92 -11.58
CA LEU A 171 -6.81 -1.89 -10.86
C LEU A 171 -6.13 -1.58 -9.53
N THR A 172 -6.42 -0.42 -8.94
CA THR A 172 -6.03 -0.08 -7.57
C THR A 172 -7.28 0.11 -6.70
N GLN A 173 -7.38 -0.62 -5.58
CA GLN A 173 -8.52 -0.57 -4.66
C GLN A 173 -8.03 -0.36 -3.20
N ALA A 174 -8.31 0.79 -2.52
CA ALA A 174 -8.88 2.02 -3.08
C ALA A 174 -7.90 2.69 -4.05
N THR A 175 -8.42 3.52 -4.98
CA THR A 175 -7.59 4.19 -6.00
C THR A 175 -6.58 5.16 -5.40
N GLU A 176 -5.63 5.62 -6.21
CA GLU A 176 -4.57 6.56 -5.79
C GLU A 176 -5.11 7.90 -5.30
N VAL A 177 -6.30 8.27 -5.74
CA VAL A 177 -7.00 9.49 -5.30
C VAL A 177 -8.08 9.23 -4.24
N GLY A 178 -8.10 8.03 -3.65
CA GLY A 178 -8.94 7.67 -2.51
C GLY A 178 -10.39 7.30 -2.84
N SER A 179 -10.75 7.17 -4.11
CA SER A 179 -12.05 6.64 -4.52
C SER A 179 -12.09 5.12 -4.37
N VAL A 180 -13.30 4.55 -4.32
CA VAL A 180 -13.51 3.11 -4.12
C VAL A 180 -14.41 2.56 -5.23
N TYR A 181 -13.95 1.53 -5.93
CA TYR A 181 -14.79 0.78 -6.85
C TYR A 181 -15.90 0.08 -6.10
N GLN A 182 -17.15 0.35 -6.48
CA GLN A 182 -18.32 -0.29 -5.90
C GLN A 182 -18.42 -1.77 -6.35
N PRO A 183 -19.12 -2.65 -5.63
CA PRO A 183 -19.27 -4.05 -6.03
C PRO A 183 -19.83 -4.24 -7.45
N ALA A 184 -20.77 -3.38 -7.86
CA ALA A 184 -21.32 -3.41 -9.21
C ALA A 184 -20.27 -3.03 -10.27
N GLU A 185 -19.45 -2.00 -10.01
CA GLU A 185 -18.34 -1.62 -10.89
C GLU A 185 -17.31 -2.75 -11.01
N MET A 186 -16.94 -3.37 -9.88
CA MET A 186 -16.01 -4.51 -9.87
C MET A 186 -16.56 -5.70 -10.69
N ALA A 187 -17.85 -6.00 -10.57
CA ALA A 187 -18.50 -7.07 -11.34
C ALA A 187 -18.53 -6.76 -12.85
N GLU A 188 -18.80 -5.51 -13.23
CA GLU A 188 -18.77 -5.06 -14.62
C GLU A 188 -17.36 -5.16 -15.22
N ILE A 189 -16.33 -4.71 -14.48
CA ILE A 189 -14.93 -4.82 -14.87
C ILE A 189 -14.53 -6.29 -15.04
N GLY A 190 -14.90 -7.15 -14.11
CA GLY A 190 -14.63 -8.59 -14.20
C GLY A 190 -15.28 -9.25 -15.41
N ALA A 191 -16.52 -8.88 -15.71
CA ALA A 191 -17.22 -9.35 -16.91
C ALA A 191 -16.52 -8.87 -18.19
N LEU A 192 -16.08 -7.61 -18.24
CA LEU A 192 -15.32 -7.06 -19.36
C LEU A 192 -13.97 -7.76 -19.52
N ALA A 193 -13.22 -7.92 -18.44
CA ALA A 193 -11.91 -8.60 -18.45
C ALA A 193 -12.05 -10.03 -18.98
N LYS A 194 -13.07 -10.76 -18.54
CA LYS A 194 -13.39 -12.10 -19.03
C LYS A 194 -13.72 -12.11 -20.52
N ALA A 195 -14.57 -11.18 -20.99
CA ALA A 195 -14.95 -11.07 -22.40
C ALA A 195 -13.76 -10.76 -23.32
N LEU A 196 -12.80 -9.94 -22.81
CA LEU A 196 -11.58 -9.57 -23.52
C LEU A 196 -10.40 -10.54 -23.28
N HIS A 197 -10.62 -11.66 -22.60
CA HIS A 197 -9.59 -12.66 -22.25
C HIS A 197 -8.41 -12.07 -21.45
N LEU A 198 -8.65 -11.02 -20.67
CA LEU A 198 -7.68 -10.43 -19.76
C LEU A 198 -7.71 -11.15 -18.41
N LYS A 199 -6.55 -11.16 -17.73
CA LYS A 199 -6.45 -11.46 -16.30
C LYS A 199 -6.70 -10.20 -15.51
N LEU A 200 -7.41 -10.31 -14.40
CA LEU A 200 -7.72 -9.18 -13.53
C LEU A 200 -6.83 -9.21 -12.29
N HIS A 201 -5.94 -8.23 -12.19
CA HIS A 201 -5.10 -7.96 -11.03
C HIS A 201 -5.66 -6.77 -10.27
N VAL A 202 -5.61 -6.83 -8.93
CA VAL A 202 -5.97 -5.70 -8.06
C VAL A 202 -4.78 -5.39 -7.14
N ASP A 203 -4.26 -4.17 -7.26
CA ASP A 203 -3.43 -3.57 -6.22
C ASP A 203 -4.33 -3.19 -5.05
N GLY A 204 -4.21 -3.94 -3.99
CA GLY A 204 -4.98 -3.78 -2.75
C GLY A 204 -4.16 -3.19 -1.60
N ALA A 205 -3.21 -2.28 -1.88
CA ALA A 205 -2.43 -1.60 -0.84
C ALA A 205 -3.32 -0.96 0.25
N ARG A 206 -4.57 -0.57 -0.12
CA ARG A 206 -5.60 -0.07 0.79
C ARG A 206 -6.93 -0.84 0.66
N PHE A 207 -6.88 -2.11 0.34
CA PHE A 207 -8.08 -2.96 0.20
C PHE A 207 -8.92 -3.03 1.46
N ALA A 208 -8.28 -3.04 2.64
CA ALA A 208 -8.98 -3.00 3.92
C ALA A 208 -9.80 -1.70 4.09
N ASN A 209 -9.28 -0.56 3.61
CA ASN A 209 -10.00 0.72 3.63
C ASN A 209 -11.22 0.69 2.71
N ALA A 210 -11.10 0.08 1.53
CA ALA A 210 -12.23 -0.10 0.62
C ALA A 210 -13.30 -1.01 1.25
N LEU A 211 -12.94 -2.13 1.86
CA LEU A 211 -13.87 -3.01 2.57
C LEU A 211 -14.62 -2.27 3.68
N ALA A 212 -13.88 -1.51 4.50
CA ALA A 212 -14.46 -0.73 5.60
C ALA A 212 -15.40 0.39 5.10
N SER A 213 -15.16 0.91 3.90
CA SER A 213 -16.02 1.92 3.27
C SER A 213 -17.30 1.32 2.69
N LEU A 214 -17.17 0.18 2.02
CA LEU A 214 -18.27 -0.48 1.30
C LEU A 214 -19.18 -1.31 2.20
N HIS A 215 -18.68 -1.74 3.37
CA HIS A 215 -19.39 -2.66 4.29
C HIS A 215 -19.79 -4.00 3.61
N VAL A 216 -18.92 -4.52 2.75
CA VAL A 216 -19.10 -5.78 2.02
C VAL A 216 -18.09 -6.84 2.46
N THR A 217 -18.32 -8.09 2.08
CA THR A 217 -17.33 -9.16 2.31
C THR A 217 -16.14 -9.02 1.37
N PRO A 218 -14.95 -9.49 1.76
CA PRO A 218 -13.78 -9.49 0.87
C PRO A 218 -14.03 -10.26 -0.44
N ALA A 219 -14.86 -11.30 -0.39
CA ALA A 219 -15.21 -12.12 -1.56
C ALA A 219 -15.95 -11.33 -2.64
N GLU A 220 -16.84 -10.39 -2.26
CA GLU A 220 -17.69 -9.64 -3.18
C GLU A 220 -16.90 -8.70 -4.10
N ILE A 221 -15.82 -8.10 -3.59
CA ILE A 221 -14.96 -7.16 -4.38
C ILE A 221 -13.63 -7.80 -4.78
N SER A 222 -13.52 -9.12 -4.70
CA SER A 222 -12.35 -9.87 -5.15
C SER A 222 -12.76 -11.01 -6.12
N TRP A 223 -12.62 -12.25 -5.72
CA TRP A 223 -12.77 -13.39 -6.60
C TRP A 223 -14.20 -13.56 -7.16
N ARG A 224 -15.26 -13.19 -6.42
CA ARG A 224 -16.65 -13.21 -6.94
C ARG A 224 -16.85 -12.16 -8.03
N ALA A 225 -16.13 -11.06 -7.99
CA ALA A 225 -16.09 -10.06 -9.06
C ALA A 225 -15.13 -10.42 -10.21
N GLY A 226 -14.50 -11.60 -10.19
CA GLY A 226 -13.63 -12.08 -11.25
C GLY A 226 -12.14 -11.71 -11.10
N VAL A 227 -11.70 -11.24 -9.93
CA VAL A 227 -10.29 -10.98 -9.66
C VAL A 227 -9.50 -12.29 -9.66
N ASP A 228 -8.45 -12.38 -10.48
CA ASP A 228 -7.55 -13.52 -10.55
C ASP A 228 -6.48 -13.47 -9.45
N VAL A 229 -5.91 -12.26 -9.22
CA VAL A 229 -4.84 -12.02 -8.22
C VAL A 229 -5.05 -10.69 -7.51
N LEU A 230 -4.90 -10.71 -6.20
CA LEU A 230 -4.93 -9.53 -5.34
C LEU A 230 -3.59 -9.39 -4.62
N THR A 231 -2.98 -8.21 -4.66
CA THR A 231 -1.88 -7.85 -3.77
C THR A 231 -2.47 -7.14 -2.55
N PHE A 232 -2.58 -7.86 -1.43
CA PHE A 232 -3.28 -7.40 -0.25
C PHE A 232 -2.34 -6.72 0.73
N GLY A 233 -2.55 -5.41 0.95
CA GLY A 233 -1.70 -4.55 1.76
C GLY A 233 -1.92 -4.70 3.26
N GLY A 234 -0.82 -4.95 4.00
CA GLY A 234 -0.82 -4.95 5.46
C GLY A 234 -0.06 -3.79 6.08
N THR A 235 1.01 -3.33 5.42
CA THR A 235 1.93 -2.31 5.96
C THR A 235 1.22 -0.99 6.27
N LYS A 236 0.44 -0.45 5.34
CA LYS A 236 -0.29 0.82 5.51
C LYS A 236 -1.41 0.75 6.55
N ASN A 237 -1.76 -0.45 7.02
CA ASN A 237 -2.86 -0.70 7.96
C ASN A 237 -2.39 -1.12 9.37
N GLY A 238 -1.12 -0.87 9.70
CA GLY A 238 -0.56 -1.10 11.03
C GLY A 238 0.33 -2.33 11.16
N MET A 239 0.76 -2.96 10.06
CA MET A 239 1.83 -3.95 10.07
C MET A 239 3.20 -3.28 9.93
N PRO A 240 4.30 -3.89 10.44
CA PRO A 240 5.63 -3.31 10.29
C PRO A 240 6.16 -3.41 8.86
N PHE A 241 5.78 -4.47 8.16
CA PHE A 241 6.11 -4.82 6.78
C PHE A 241 5.31 -6.06 6.39
N GLY A 242 5.28 -6.37 5.10
CA GLY A 242 4.70 -7.61 4.60
C GLY A 242 3.32 -7.43 3.97
N GLU A 243 3.27 -7.84 2.70
CA GLU A 243 2.06 -7.87 1.89
C GLU A 243 1.74 -9.32 1.53
N ALA A 244 0.47 -9.63 1.29
CA ALA A 244 0.04 -10.93 0.83
C ALA A 244 -0.31 -10.88 -0.67
N VAL A 245 0.31 -11.74 -1.47
CA VAL A 245 -0.12 -11.99 -2.85
C VAL A 245 -1.08 -13.16 -2.82
N VAL A 246 -2.34 -12.91 -3.17
CA VAL A 246 -3.45 -13.86 -3.09
C VAL A 246 -3.89 -14.24 -4.50
N PHE A 247 -3.65 -15.48 -4.90
CA PHE A 247 -4.11 -16.04 -6.17
C PHE A 247 -5.42 -16.78 -5.95
N PHE A 248 -6.52 -16.22 -6.45
CA PHE A 248 -7.82 -16.88 -6.44
C PHE A 248 -7.94 -17.96 -7.53
N ASN A 249 -7.09 -17.87 -8.55
CA ASN A 249 -6.91 -18.93 -9.54
C ASN A 249 -5.57 -19.64 -9.29
N PRO A 250 -5.56 -20.83 -8.68
CA PRO A 250 -4.33 -21.54 -8.31
C PRO A 250 -3.38 -21.82 -9.46
N CYS A 251 -3.89 -22.01 -10.68
CA CYS A 251 -3.05 -22.25 -11.86
C CYS A 251 -2.13 -21.07 -12.22
N LEU A 252 -2.44 -19.86 -11.74
CA LEU A 252 -1.62 -18.66 -11.96
C LEU A 252 -0.50 -18.52 -10.92
N ALA A 253 -0.55 -19.32 -9.86
CA ALA A 253 0.46 -19.37 -8.80
C ALA A 253 1.57 -20.39 -9.06
N GLU A 254 1.50 -21.11 -10.18
CA GLU A 254 2.52 -22.10 -10.53
C GLU A 254 3.91 -21.47 -10.55
N GLU A 255 4.85 -22.08 -9.82
CA GLU A 255 6.24 -21.63 -9.67
C GLU A 255 6.41 -20.20 -9.08
N PHE A 256 5.39 -19.63 -8.41
CA PHE A 256 5.51 -18.29 -7.85
C PHE A 256 6.53 -18.21 -6.69
N ASP A 257 6.74 -19.28 -5.97
CA ASP A 257 7.79 -19.43 -4.94
C ASP A 257 9.20 -19.29 -5.52
N TYR A 258 9.45 -19.80 -6.74
CA TYR A 258 10.71 -19.57 -7.46
C TYR A 258 10.89 -18.09 -7.82
N ARG A 259 9.83 -17.40 -8.24
CA ARG A 259 9.88 -15.95 -8.48
C ARG A 259 10.19 -15.18 -7.19
N CYS A 260 9.54 -15.54 -6.09
CA CYS A 260 9.85 -14.97 -4.77
C CYS A 260 11.30 -15.22 -4.37
N LYS A 261 11.81 -16.43 -4.58
CA LYS A 261 13.22 -16.75 -4.27
C LYS A 261 14.19 -15.95 -5.12
N GLN A 262 13.96 -15.87 -6.42
CA GLN A 262 14.81 -15.15 -7.38
C GLN A 262 14.85 -13.64 -7.09
N ALA A 263 13.69 -13.06 -6.70
CA ALA A 263 13.56 -11.65 -6.34
C ALA A 263 14.02 -11.32 -4.90
N GLY A 264 14.52 -12.29 -4.14
CA GLY A 264 14.93 -12.08 -2.74
C GLY A 264 13.76 -11.93 -1.76
N GLN A 265 12.53 -12.29 -2.17
CA GLN A 265 11.32 -12.13 -1.36
C GLN A 265 10.96 -13.37 -0.54
N LEU A 266 11.58 -14.53 -0.79
CA LEU A 266 11.40 -15.71 0.04
C LEU A 266 12.24 -15.57 1.34
N ALA A 267 11.65 -14.94 2.34
CA ALA A 267 12.33 -14.65 3.60
C ALA A 267 12.67 -15.92 4.38
N SER A 268 13.91 -16.04 4.88
CA SER A 268 14.32 -17.19 5.69
C SER A 268 13.53 -17.29 7.00
N LYS A 269 13.14 -16.16 7.59
CA LYS A 269 12.27 -16.10 8.77
C LYS A 269 10.88 -15.59 8.37
N MET A 270 10.22 -16.31 7.46
CA MET A 270 8.92 -15.95 6.91
C MET A 270 7.86 -15.71 8.00
N ARG A 271 7.97 -16.37 9.14
CA ARG A 271 7.07 -16.18 10.28
C ARG A 271 6.89 -14.73 10.71
N TYR A 272 7.87 -13.85 10.48
CA TYR A 272 7.76 -12.44 10.85
C TYR A 272 6.93 -11.62 9.83
N LEU A 273 6.86 -12.07 8.58
CA LEU A 273 5.93 -11.49 7.61
C LEU A 273 4.50 -12.01 7.84
N ALA A 274 4.37 -13.26 8.28
CA ALA A 274 3.09 -13.94 8.41
C ALA A 274 2.36 -13.66 9.75
N ALA A 275 3.11 -13.57 10.87
CA ALA A 275 2.51 -13.45 12.20
C ALA A 275 1.61 -12.22 12.37
N PRO A 276 1.92 -11.02 11.85
CA PRO A 276 1.04 -9.86 11.94
C PRO A 276 -0.35 -10.13 11.36
N TRP A 277 -0.44 -10.82 10.22
CA TRP A 277 -1.71 -11.23 9.62
C TRP A 277 -2.56 -12.08 10.58
N VAL A 278 -1.92 -13.04 11.27
CA VAL A 278 -2.62 -13.86 12.26
C VAL A 278 -3.20 -13.02 13.40
N GLY A 279 -2.40 -12.07 13.92
CA GLY A 279 -2.84 -11.19 15.00
C GLY A 279 -4.02 -10.32 14.59
N MET A 280 -3.88 -9.60 13.50
CA MET A 280 -4.86 -8.61 13.05
C MET A 280 -6.16 -9.23 12.52
N LEU A 281 -6.09 -10.41 11.90
CA LEU A 281 -7.30 -11.14 11.47
C LEU A 281 -8.04 -11.79 12.63
N LYS A 282 -7.30 -12.24 13.66
CA LYS A 282 -7.90 -12.92 14.83
C LYS A 282 -8.80 -12.00 15.65
N ASP A 283 -8.41 -10.75 15.87
CA ASP A 283 -9.15 -9.81 16.72
C ASP A 283 -9.94 -8.76 15.93
N GLY A 284 -9.91 -8.84 14.58
CA GLY A 284 -10.61 -7.91 13.69
C GLY A 284 -9.96 -6.53 13.55
N SER A 285 -8.77 -6.32 14.12
CA SER A 285 -8.07 -5.03 14.03
C SER A 285 -7.73 -4.63 12.61
N LEU A 286 -7.61 -5.58 11.67
CA LEU A 286 -7.41 -5.29 10.26
C LEU A 286 -8.50 -4.34 9.70
N LEU A 287 -9.75 -4.65 9.92
CA LEU A 287 -10.87 -3.82 9.45
C LEU A 287 -11.14 -2.63 10.38
N ALA A 288 -10.95 -2.81 11.69
CA ALA A 288 -11.12 -1.72 12.66
C ALA A 288 -10.13 -0.57 12.42
N ASN A 289 -8.87 -0.86 12.15
CA ASN A 289 -7.85 0.14 11.81
C ASN A 289 -8.21 0.90 10.52
N ALA A 290 -8.65 0.20 9.50
CA ALA A 290 -9.05 0.79 8.23
C ALA A 290 -10.32 1.68 8.40
N ALA A 291 -11.32 1.21 9.12
CA ALA A 291 -12.54 1.96 9.42
C ALA A 291 -12.23 3.23 10.23
N HIS A 292 -11.32 3.14 11.21
CA HIS A 292 -10.86 4.29 11.98
C HIS A 292 -10.14 5.33 11.08
N ALA A 293 -9.20 4.89 10.25
CA ALA A 293 -8.50 5.78 9.31
C ALA A 293 -9.47 6.50 8.37
N ASN A 294 -10.46 5.78 7.81
CA ASN A 294 -11.51 6.36 6.98
C ASN A 294 -12.38 7.37 7.76
N ALA A 295 -12.72 7.08 9.02
CA ALA A 295 -13.49 7.99 9.85
C ALA A 295 -12.73 9.30 10.14
N MET A 296 -11.42 9.21 10.41
CA MET A 296 -10.56 10.38 10.61
C MET A 296 -10.42 11.22 9.34
N ALA A 297 -10.35 10.59 8.17
CA ALA A 297 -10.34 11.31 6.89
C ALA A 297 -11.66 12.04 6.62
N ARG A 298 -12.80 11.42 6.92
CA ARG A 298 -14.11 12.10 6.82
C ARG A 298 -14.22 13.28 7.78
N LEU A 299 -13.82 13.10 9.04
CA LEU A 299 -13.80 14.18 10.03
C LEU A 299 -12.90 15.34 9.55
N LEU A 300 -11.72 15.05 9.03
CA LEU A 300 -10.81 16.06 8.49
C LEU A 300 -11.46 16.82 7.33
N ALA A 301 -12.08 16.11 6.39
CA ALA A 301 -12.76 16.72 5.25
C ALA A 301 -13.91 17.64 5.72
N GLU A 302 -14.74 17.20 6.67
CA GLU A 302 -15.82 18.00 7.26
C GLU A 302 -15.31 19.32 7.85
N ARG A 303 -14.18 19.30 8.55
CA ARG A 303 -13.57 20.50 9.11
C ARG A 303 -12.95 21.42 8.06
N LEU A 304 -12.29 20.84 7.06
CA LEU A 304 -11.61 21.63 6.02
C LEU A 304 -12.59 22.36 5.10
N VAL A 305 -13.73 21.78 4.77
CA VAL A 305 -14.73 22.45 3.91
C VAL A 305 -15.45 23.62 4.58
N GLU A 306 -15.35 23.76 5.92
CA GLU A 306 -15.82 24.96 6.63
C GLU A 306 -14.97 26.21 6.34
N ILE A 307 -13.78 26.05 5.73
CA ILE A 307 -12.84 27.12 5.42
C ILE A 307 -13.07 27.56 3.97
N PRO A 308 -13.50 28.82 3.71
CA PRO A 308 -13.95 29.26 2.38
C PRO A 308 -12.91 29.12 1.26
N SER A 309 -11.61 29.23 1.60
CA SER A 309 -10.51 29.13 0.65
C SER A 309 -10.12 27.67 0.31
N ILE A 310 -10.79 26.67 0.90
CA ILE A 310 -10.50 25.24 0.71
C ILE A 310 -11.69 24.53 0.08
N ARG A 311 -11.42 23.66 -0.89
CA ARG A 311 -12.44 22.76 -1.44
C ARG A 311 -11.89 21.37 -1.71
N LEU A 312 -12.72 20.36 -1.54
CA LEU A 312 -12.38 18.97 -1.90
C LEU A 312 -12.23 18.85 -3.42
N ILE A 313 -11.21 18.10 -3.84
CA ILE A 313 -10.97 17.75 -5.26
C ILE A 313 -11.68 16.43 -5.59
N HIS A 314 -11.69 15.49 -4.63
CA HIS A 314 -12.31 14.18 -4.77
C HIS A 314 -13.22 13.87 -3.58
N PRO A 315 -14.25 13.03 -3.72
CA PRO A 315 -15.00 12.47 -2.60
C PRO A 315 -14.07 11.69 -1.66
N VAL A 316 -14.33 11.76 -0.35
CA VAL A 316 -13.54 11.05 0.67
C VAL A 316 -14.19 9.67 0.93
N GLU A 317 -13.78 8.67 0.15
CA GLU A 317 -14.31 7.31 0.24
C GLU A 317 -13.38 6.34 0.98
N ALA A 318 -12.11 6.72 1.17
CA ALA A 318 -11.11 5.97 1.93
C ALA A 318 -10.41 6.91 2.94
N ASN A 319 -9.13 6.64 3.25
CA ASN A 319 -8.38 7.35 4.29
C ASN A 319 -7.58 8.56 3.78
N ALA A 320 -7.84 9.02 2.55
CA ALA A 320 -7.16 10.17 1.94
C ALA A 320 -8.13 11.35 1.72
N VAL A 321 -7.64 12.58 1.97
CA VAL A 321 -8.35 13.83 1.71
C VAL A 321 -7.53 14.65 0.74
N PHE A 322 -8.11 14.93 -0.43
CA PHE A 322 -7.51 15.75 -1.46
C PHE A 322 -8.22 17.10 -1.53
N VAL A 323 -7.47 18.16 -1.38
CA VAL A 323 -8.02 19.52 -1.36
C VAL A 323 -7.25 20.44 -2.30
N GLN A 324 -7.96 21.43 -2.81
CA GLN A 324 -7.36 22.63 -3.38
C GLN A 324 -7.39 23.74 -2.33
N MET A 325 -6.23 24.40 -2.13
CA MET A 325 -6.07 25.53 -1.22
C MET A 325 -5.02 26.51 -1.76
N PRO A 326 -4.97 27.77 -1.26
CA PRO A 326 -3.94 28.73 -1.66
C PRO A 326 -2.52 28.24 -1.38
N SER A 327 -1.59 28.44 -2.31
CA SER A 327 -0.18 28.03 -2.14
C SER A 327 0.45 28.68 -0.91
N ALA A 328 0.14 29.95 -0.61
CA ALA A 328 0.61 30.62 0.60
C ALA A 328 0.16 29.94 1.90
N LEU A 329 -1.04 29.31 1.90
CA LEU A 329 -1.51 28.53 3.05
C LEU A 329 -0.75 27.21 3.17
N ILE A 330 -0.43 26.57 2.05
CA ILE A 330 0.43 25.37 2.02
C ILE A 330 1.80 25.67 2.63
N ASP A 331 2.44 26.74 2.20
CA ASP A 331 3.77 27.17 2.69
C ASP A 331 3.72 27.49 4.19
N ALA A 332 2.72 28.23 4.64
CA ALA A 332 2.52 28.57 6.05
C ALA A 332 2.30 27.33 6.94
N LEU A 333 1.59 26.31 6.44
CA LEU A 333 1.40 25.05 7.15
C LEU A 333 2.71 24.26 7.27
N HIS A 334 3.53 24.21 6.21
CA HIS A 334 4.85 23.60 6.26
C HIS A 334 5.79 24.34 7.22
N GLU A 335 5.78 25.68 7.23
CA GLU A 335 6.53 26.51 8.20
C GLU A 335 6.09 26.28 9.63
N ALA A 336 4.78 26.03 9.86
CA ALA A 336 4.23 25.65 11.15
C ALA A 336 4.56 24.19 11.57
N GLY A 337 5.31 23.46 10.74
CA GLY A 337 5.81 22.10 11.03
C GLY A 337 4.82 20.98 10.70
N TRP A 338 3.80 21.25 9.88
CA TRP A 338 2.91 20.22 9.38
C TRP A 338 3.51 19.52 8.14
N HIS A 339 3.42 18.19 8.09
CA HIS A 339 3.95 17.38 7.01
C HIS A 339 2.80 16.71 6.24
N PHE A 340 2.69 17.03 4.96
CA PHE A 340 1.77 16.44 3.99
C PHE A 340 2.35 16.61 2.58
N TYR A 341 1.79 15.93 1.59
CA TYR A 341 2.25 16.04 0.23
C TYR A 341 1.39 16.99 -0.60
N THR A 342 2.04 17.79 -1.44
CA THR A 342 1.42 18.49 -2.57
C THR A 342 1.46 17.55 -3.77
N PHE A 343 0.30 17.16 -4.26
CA PHE A 343 0.18 16.08 -5.21
C PHE A 343 -0.73 16.52 -6.36
N ILE A 344 -0.26 16.36 -7.61
CA ILE A 344 -1.01 16.63 -8.84
C ILE A 344 -1.62 18.04 -8.89
N GLY A 345 -0.80 19.03 -9.30
CA GLY A 345 -1.25 20.39 -9.63
C GLY A 345 -0.91 21.45 -8.60
N THR A 346 -0.96 22.71 -9.03
CA THR A 346 -0.67 23.86 -8.18
C THR A 346 -1.80 24.08 -7.17
N GLY A 347 -1.46 24.23 -5.89
CA GLY A 347 -2.43 24.44 -4.81
C GLY A 347 -3.21 23.19 -4.40
N HIS A 348 -2.77 22.01 -4.84
CA HIS A 348 -3.37 20.75 -4.44
C HIS A 348 -2.57 20.11 -3.29
N ALA A 349 -3.26 19.72 -2.22
CA ALA A 349 -2.67 19.03 -1.08
C ALA A 349 -3.39 17.70 -0.83
N ARG A 350 -2.61 16.69 -0.42
CA ARG A 350 -3.11 15.39 0.01
C ARG A 350 -2.82 15.21 1.50
N PHE A 351 -3.85 14.96 2.27
CA PHE A 351 -3.77 14.54 3.66
C PHE A 351 -4.14 13.07 3.78
N MET A 352 -3.28 12.29 4.43
CA MET A 352 -3.48 10.87 4.64
C MET A 352 -3.69 10.58 6.11
N CYS A 353 -4.81 9.95 6.47
CA CYS A 353 -5.07 9.44 7.81
C CYS A 353 -4.65 7.97 7.91
N SER A 354 -4.23 7.56 9.10
CA SER A 354 -3.83 6.19 9.41
C SER A 354 -4.62 5.63 10.60
N TRP A 355 -4.40 4.39 10.92
CA TRP A 355 -4.96 3.75 12.11
C TRP A 355 -4.57 4.48 13.42
N GLN A 356 -3.50 5.26 13.41
CA GLN A 356 -2.97 5.97 14.57
C GLN A 356 -3.45 7.43 14.65
N THR A 357 -4.01 7.97 13.58
CA THR A 357 -4.53 9.35 13.54
C THR A 357 -5.67 9.51 14.55
N SER A 358 -5.57 10.47 15.47
CA SER A 358 -6.60 10.72 16.47
C SER A 358 -7.53 11.88 16.08
N ALA A 359 -8.77 11.88 16.59
CA ALA A 359 -9.70 12.99 16.40
C ALA A 359 -9.11 14.31 16.95
N ALA A 360 -8.36 14.26 18.06
CA ALA A 360 -7.72 15.45 18.63
C ALA A 360 -6.65 16.04 17.69
N GLU A 361 -5.89 15.21 16.96
CA GLU A 361 -4.94 15.68 15.95
C GLU A 361 -5.65 16.31 14.76
N VAL A 362 -6.77 15.72 14.30
CA VAL A 362 -7.60 16.28 13.23
C VAL A 362 -8.16 17.64 13.62
N GLU A 363 -8.74 17.77 14.81
CA GLU A 363 -9.31 19.04 15.29
C GLU A 363 -8.21 20.11 15.48
N HIS A 364 -7.05 19.72 16.02
CA HIS A 364 -5.91 20.63 16.15
C HIS A 364 -5.41 21.14 14.81
N PHE A 365 -5.20 20.22 13.85
CA PHE A 365 -4.78 20.59 12.49
C PHE A 365 -5.78 21.55 11.83
N SER A 366 -7.06 21.21 11.88
CA SER A 366 -8.11 22.01 11.27
C SER A 366 -8.21 23.41 11.88
N ALA A 367 -8.01 23.53 13.20
CA ALA A 367 -7.95 24.83 13.88
C ALA A 367 -6.75 25.67 13.40
N VAL A 368 -5.57 25.05 13.23
CA VAL A 368 -4.38 25.75 12.69
C VAL A 368 -4.62 26.19 11.25
N VAL A 369 -5.18 25.32 10.39
CA VAL A 369 -5.52 25.67 9.01
C VAL A 369 -6.46 26.87 8.98
N LYS A 370 -7.53 26.86 9.78
CA LYS A 370 -8.50 27.96 9.87
C LYS A 370 -7.87 29.27 10.33
N GLN A 371 -6.99 29.21 11.33
CA GLN A 371 -6.25 30.37 11.83
C GLN A 371 -5.35 30.98 10.75
N LEU A 372 -4.54 30.15 10.06
CA LEU A 372 -3.62 30.62 9.02
C LEU A 372 -4.39 31.14 7.79
N ALA A 373 -5.46 30.48 7.37
CA ALA A 373 -6.31 30.96 6.28
C ALA A 373 -6.85 32.36 6.55
N SER A 374 -7.34 32.63 7.78
CA SER A 374 -7.85 33.94 8.15
C SER A 374 -6.81 35.08 8.15
N GLN A 375 -5.53 34.74 8.19
CA GLN A 375 -4.41 35.71 8.09
C GLN A 375 -4.06 36.05 6.66
N HIS A 376 -4.33 35.17 5.72
CA HIS A 376 -4.02 35.33 4.29
C HIS A 376 -5.20 35.92 3.48
N ASP A 377 -6.40 35.92 4.02
CA ASP A 377 -7.59 36.54 3.42
C ASP A 377 -7.70 38.06 3.72
N ARG A 378 -6.72 38.63 4.45
CA ARG A 378 -6.60 40.06 4.74
C ARG A 378 -5.54 40.72 3.86
#